data_30354f2260e7455f655688d34b362abe
#
_entry.id   30354f2260e7455f655688d34b362abe
#
_cell.length_a   1.000
_cell.length_b   1.000
_cell.length_c   1.000
_cell.angle_alpha   90.00
_cell.angle_beta   90.00
_cell.angle_gamma   90.00
#
_symmetry.space_group_name_H-M   'P 1'
#
loop_
_entity.id
_entity.type
_entity.pdbx_description
1 polymer ?
#
loop_
_entity_poly.entity_id
_entity_poly.type
_entity_poly.pdbx_seq_one_letter_code
_entity_poly.pdbx_strand_id
1 'polypeptide(L)'
;MLDTFITSRVRRKIIVVYAKYPDFKTHVRGLAKLIKEDAGNIQRELKRLEKIGFLISERQSNTKIYYTNKHFPIFKELQSIVMKSQRVSKSKRQQL
;
A
#
# COMPACT_ATOMS: atom_id res chain seq x y z
N MET A 1 1.98 -4.16 -15.13
CA MET A 1 0.51 -4.11 -15.17
C MET A 1 -0.08 -3.15 -14.16
N LEU A 2 0.31 -3.25 -12.90
CA LEU A 2 -0.23 -2.37 -11.87
C LEU A 2 0.11 -0.91 -12.13
N ASP A 3 1.27 -0.62 -12.66
CA ASP A 3 1.70 0.73 -12.97
C ASP A 3 0.85 1.40 -14.05
N THR A 4 0.09 0.63 -14.82
CA THR A 4 -0.86 1.17 -15.78
C THR A 4 -2.04 1.84 -15.07
N PHE A 5 -2.44 1.31 -13.91
CA PHE A 5 -3.58 1.81 -13.15
C PHE A 5 -3.18 2.80 -12.07
N ILE A 6 -1.98 2.64 -11.52
CA ILE A 6 -1.49 3.50 -10.44
C ILE A 6 -0.17 4.10 -10.88
N THR A 7 -0.20 5.37 -11.28
CA THR A 7 0.96 6.04 -11.86
C THR A 7 2.01 6.43 -10.82
N SER A 8 1.60 6.75 -9.59
CA SER A 8 2.54 7.13 -8.54
C SER A 8 3.28 5.90 -8.03
N ARG A 9 4.61 5.90 -8.16
CA ARG A 9 5.45 4.80 -7.67
C ARG A 9 5.28 4.59 -6.18
N VAL A 10 5.29 5.68 -5.40
CA VAL A 10 5.16 5.59 -3.94
C VAL A 10 3.81 5.03 -3.56
N ARG A 11 2.73 5.54 -4.16
CA ARG A 11 1.38 5.04 -3.90
C ARG A 11 1.26 3.56 -4.22
N ARG A 12 1.82 3.14 -5.36
CA ARG A 12 1.82 1.73 -5.78
C ARG A 12 2.47 0.84 -4.73
N LYS A 13 3.66 1.25 -4.25
CA LYS A 13 4.38 0.49 -3.24
C LYS A 13 3.58 0.35 -1.95
N ILE A 14 2.93 1.44 -1.52
CA ILE A 14 2.12 1.44 -0.30
C ILE A 14 0.93 0.50 -0.46
N ILE A 15 0.21 0.61 -1.57
CA ILE A 15 -0.96 -0.23 -1.82
C ILE A 15 -0.57 -1.70 -1.85
N VAL A 16 0.55 -2.03 -2.49
CA VAL A 16 1.04 -3.41 -2.56
C VAL A 16 1.27 -3.98 -1.17
N VAL A 17 1.94 -3.22 -0.29
CA VAL A 17 2.22 -3.70 1.06
C VAL A 17 0.93 -3.99 1.82
N TYR A 18 -0.01 -3.06 1.82
CA TYR A 18 -1.25 -3.24 2.58
C TYR A 18 -2.19 -4.26 1.96
N ALA A 19 -2.14 -4.45 0.65
CA ALA A 19 -2.94 -5.47 0.00
C ALA A 19 -2.41 -6.87 0.29
N LYS A 20 -1.08 -7.03 0.30
CA LYS A 20 -0.45 -8.32 0.58
C LYS A 20 -0.54 -8.69 2.07
N TYR A 21 -0.47 -7.69 2.94
CA TYR A 21 -0.47 -7.88 4.39
C TYR A 21 -1.56 -7.02 5.02
N PRO A 22 -2.83 -7.44 4.91
CA PRO A 22 -3.96 -6.59 5.34
C PRO A 22 -4.00 -6.27 6.82
N ASP A 23 -3.27 -7.02 7.65
CA ASP A 23 -3.20 -6.75 9.09
C ASP A 23 -1.99 -5.91 9.47
N PHE A 24 -1.20 -5.51 8.48
CA PHE A 24 0.00 -4.71 8.72
C PHE A 24 -0.35 -3.33 9.26
N LYS A 25 0.35 -2.91 10.29
CA LYS A 25 0.21 -1.59 10.91
C LYS A 25 1.58 -0.98 11.06
N THR A 26 1.73 0.26 10.67
CA THR A 26 3.01 0.94 10.81
C THR A 26 2.83 2.45 10.80
N HIS A 27 3.86 3.15 11.24
CA HIS A 27 3.93 4.61 11.15
C HIS A 27 4.73 5.01 9.92
N VAL A 28 4.76 6.33 9.62
CA VAL A 28 5.40 6.84 8.42
C VAL A 28 6.85 6.39 8.29
N ARG A 29 7.64 6.53 9.35
CA ARG A 29 9.07 6.18 9.30
C ARG A 29 9.29 4.70 9.06
N GLY A 30 8.48 3.86 9.70
CA GLY A 30 8.60 2.41 9.50
C GLY A 30 8.32 2.02 8.07
N LEU A 31 7.29 2.62 7.48
CA LEU A 31 6.96 2.35 6.09
C LEU A 31 8.04 2.89 5.15
N ALA A 32 8.56 4.07 5.45
CA ALA A 32 9.63 4.66 4.64
C ALA A 32 10.85 3.76 4.57
N LYS A 33 11.23 3.17 5.68
CA LYS A 33 12.35 2.22 5.72
C LYS A 33 12.03 0.95 4.94
N LEU A 34 10.81 0.45 5.11
CA LEU A 34 10.41 -0.81 4.48
C LEU A 34 10.42 -0.72 2.96
N ILE A 35 9.86 0.34 2.40
CA ILE A 35 9.75 0.47 0.94
C ILE A 35 10.81 1.39 0.34
N LYS A 36 11.72 1.89 1.16
CA LYS A 36 12.87 2.72 0.73
C LYS A 36 12.43 3.95 -0.06
N GLU A 37 11.53 4.72 0.52
CA GLU A 37 11.04 5.96 -0.07
C GLU A 37 11.10 7.10 0.94
N ASP A 38 11.05 8.33 0.43
CA ASP A 38 11.12 9.52 1.26
C ASP A 38 9.90 9.63 2.18
N ALA A 39 10.14 9.91 3.47
CA ALA A 39 9.07 9.99 4.46
C ALA A 39 8.02 11.05 4.14
N GLY A 40 8.45 12.19 3.58
CA GLY A 40 7.51 13.25 3.18
C GLY A 40 6.55 12.80 2.08
N ASN A 41 7.07 12.08 1.09
CA ASN A 41 6.25 11.54 0.01
C ASN A 41 5.29 10.49 0.54
N ILE A 42 5.76 9.63 1.44
CA ILE A 42 4.92 8.61 2.05
C ILE A 42 3.80 9.24 2.85
N GLN A 43 4.12 10.26 3.64
CA GLN A 43 3.11 10.94 4.44
C GLN A 43 1.99 11.51 3.58
N ARG A 44 2.33 12.14 2.46
CA ARG A 44 1.34 12.68 1.54
C ARG A 44 0.44 11.58 0.97
N GLU A 45 1.04 10.47 0.55
CA GLU A 45 0.28 9.39 -0.04
C GLU A 45 -0.59 8.66 1.00
N LEU A 46 -0.09 8.50 2.21
CA LEU A 46 -0.88 7.91 3.29
C LEU A 46 -2.10 8.76 3.60
N LYS A 47 -1.95 10.08 3.63
CA LYS A 47 -3.07 10.98 3.86
C LYS A 47 -4.11 10.88 2.74
N ARG A 48 -3.66 10.77 1.49
CA ARG A 48 -4.57 10.59 0.36
C ARG A 48 -5.34 9.28 0.47
N LEU A 49 -4.65 8.20 0.80
CA LEU A 49 -5.28 6.89 0.93
C LEU A 49 -6.23 6.83 2.12
N GLU A 50 -5.93 7.55 3.18
CA GLU A 50 -6.84 7.69 4.30
C GLU A 50 -8.09 8.48 3.88
N LYS A 51 -7.90 9.56 3.14
CA LYS A 51 -9.01 10.41 2.71
C LYS A 51 -10.02 9.66 1.84
N ILE A 52 -9.54 8.78 0.96
CA ILE A 52 -10.45 7.99 0.12
C ILE A 52 -11.01 6.76 0.82
N GLY A 53 -10.55 6.48 2.04
CA GLY A 53 -11.08 5.39 2.84
C GLY A 53 -10.35 4.06 2.75
N PHE A 54 -9.27 3.97 1.97
CA PHE A 54 -8.48 2.75 1.87
C PHE A 54 -7.73 2.44 3.17
N LEU A 55 -7.22 3.46 3.84
CA LEU A 55 -6.51 3.33 5.09
C LEU A 55 -7.25 4.04 6.22
N ILE A 56 -7.00 3.56 7.43
CA ILE A 56 -7.45 4.18 8.67
C ILE A 56 -6.21 4.55 9.47
N SER A 57 -6.25 5.67 10.17
CA SER A 57 -5.16 6.05 11.06
C SER A 57 -5.63 6.08 12.49
N GLU A 58 -4.70 5.81 13.40
CA GLU A 58 -4.95 5.80 14.83
C GLU A 58 -3.74 6.37 15.52
N ARG A 59 -3.95 7.27 16.48
CA ARG A 59 -2.86 7.85 17.24
C ARG A 59 -2.46 6.92 18.36
N GLN A 60 -1.18 6.58 18.41
CA GLN A 60 -0.60 5.81 19.52
C GLN A 60 0.55 6.63 20.10
N SER A 61 0.38 7.12 21.32
CA SER A 61 1.32 8.05 21.96
C SER A 61 1.49 9.27 21.05
N ASN A 62 2.70 9.57 20.59
CA ASN A 62 2.98 10.70 19.72
C ASN A 62 3.04 10.31 18.25
N THR A 63 2.66 9.09 17.92
CA THR A 63 2.82 8.53 16.58
C THR A 63 1.49 8.13 15.99
N LYS A 64 1.33 8.38 14.70
CA LYS A 64 0.14 7.98 13.97
C LYS A 64 0.42 6.67 13.24
N ILE A 65 -0.44 5.68 13.48
CA ILE A 65 -0.32 4.36 12.87
C ILE A 65 -1.37 4.23 11.77
N TYR A 66 -0.97 3.69 10.62
CA TYR A 66 -1.85 3.50 9.48
C TYR A 66 -2.07 2.02 9.22
N TYR A 67 -3.33 1.65 8.96
CA TYR A 67 -3.69 0.27 8.67
C TYR A 67 -4.87 0.22 7.70
N THR A 68 -5.12 -0.96 7.14
CA THR A 68 -6.12 -1.14 6.10
C THR A 68 -7.54 -1.03 6.63
N ASN A 69 -8.39 -0.33 5.90
CA ASN A 69 -9.83 -0.33 6.13
C ASN A 69 -10.41 -1.52 5.36
N LYS A 70 -10.65 -2.63 6.05
CA LYS A 70 -11.17 -3.85 5.43
C LYS A 70 -12.59 -3.71 4.91
N HIS A 71 -13.28 -2.64 5.30
CA HIS A 71 -14.61 -2.33 4.78
C HIS A 71 -14.60 -1.42 3.55
N PHE A 72 -13.40 -1.07 3.07
CA PHE A 72 -13.27 -0.30 1.83
C PHE A 72 -13.95 -1.06 0.69
N PRO A 73 -14.89 -0.43 -0.05
CA PRO A 73 -15.79 -1.17 -0.96
C PRO A 73 -15.10 -2.04 -1.99
N ILE A 74 -13.94 -1.62 -2.49
CA ILE A 74 -13.22 -2.37 -3.53
C ILE A 74 -11.93 -3.00 -3.00
N PHE A 75 -11.84 -3.21 -1.68
CA PHE A 75 -10.60 -3.74 -1.11
C PHE A 75 -10.24 -5.11 -1.68
N LYS A 76 -11.21 -6.01 -1.75
CA LYS A 76 -10.96 -7.37 -2.24
C LYS A 76 -10.55 -7.38 -3.71
N GLU A 77 -11.18 -6.53 -4.51
CA GLU A 77 -10.85 -6.40 -5.92
C GLU A 77 -9.45 -5.84 -6.10
N LEU A 78 -9.09 -4.83 -5.33
CA LEU A 78 -7.76 -4.24 -5.38
C LEU A 78 -6.70 -5.25 -4.94
N GLN A 79 -6.96 -5.99 -3.88
CA GLN A 79 -6.07 -7.05 -3.40
C GLN A 79 -5.85 -8.10 -4.50
N SER A 80 -6.92 -8.50 -5.16
CA SER A 80 -6.84 -9.47 -6.24
C SER A 80 -5.96 -8.96 -7.39
N ILE A 81 -6.13 -7.70 -7.77
CA ILE A 81 -5.32 -7.08 -8.82
C ILE A 81 -3.83 -7.10 -8.45
N VAL A 82 -3.51 -6.72 -7.22
CA VAL A 82 -2.13 -6.70 -6.73
C VAL A 82 -1.52 -8.10 -6.78
N MET A 83 -2.25 -9.08 -6.28
CA MET A 83 -1.74 -10.46 -6.25
C MET A 83 -1.55 -11.02 -7.65
N LYS A 84 -2.47 -10.74 -8.56
CA LYS A 84 -2.36 -11.19 -9.95
C LYS A 84 -1.20 -10.50 -10.65
N SER A 85 -0.99 -9.22 -10.40
CA SER A 85 0.11 -8.47 -10.98
C SER A 85 1.46 -9.07 -10.58
N GLN A 86 1.61 -9.42 -9.31
CA GLN A 86 2.83 -10.05 -8.82
C GLN A 86 3.04 -11.45 -9.40
N ARG A 87 1.96 -12.20 -9.54
CA ARG A 87 2.01 -13.54 -10.13
C ARG A 87 2.46 -13.48 -11.59
N VAL A 88 1.95 -12.54 -12.35
CA VAL A 88 2.34 -12.34 -13.75
C VAL A 88 3.84 -12.04 -13.84
N SER A 89 4.35 -11.18 -12.96
CA SER A 89 5.77 -10.87 -12.92
C SER A 89 6.61 -12.11 -12.65
N LYS A 90 6.18 -12.94 -11.71
CA LYS A 90 6.88 -14.19 -11.41
C LYS A 90 6.87 -15.15 -12.59
N SER A 91 5.74 -15.27 -13.27
CA SER A 91 5.63 -16.13 -14.44
C SER A 91 6.62 -15.72 -15.53
N LYS A 92 6.72 -14.43 -15.78
CA LYS A 92 7.68 -13.93 -16.77
C LYS A 92 9.11 -14.31 -16.41
N ARG A 93 9.49 -14.18 -15.14
CA ARG A 93 10.82 -14.53 -14.70
C ARG A 93 11.12 -16.02 -14.87
N GLN A 94 10.13 -16.85 -14.59
CA GLN A 94 10.29 -18.30 -14.71
C GLN A 94 10.45 -18.75 -16.15
N GLN A 95 9.89 -18.01 -17.08
CA GLN A 95 10.00 -18.34 -18.51
C GLN A 95 11.35 -17.96 -19.09
N LEU A 96 12.06 -17.08 -18.41
CA LEU A 96 13.39 -16.67 -18.85
C LEU A 96 14.46 -17.59 -18.33
#